data_22a5849ffc16de5a1994b2fa733cebff
#
_entry.id   22a5849ffc16de5a1994b2fa733cebff
#
_cell.length_a   1.000
_cell.length_b   1.000
_cell.length_c   1.000
_cell.angle_alpha   90.00
_cell.angle_beta   90.00
_cell.angle_gamma   90.00
#
_symmetry.space_group_name_H-M   'P 1'
#
loop_
_entity.id
_entity.type
_entity.pdbx_description
1 polymer ?
#
loop_
_entity_poly.entity_id
_entity_poly.type
_entity_poly.pdbx_seq_one_letter_code
_entity_poly.pdbx_strand_id
1 'polypeptide(L)'
;MKVLNWNVKRIDRQYFWIAWITLMILEHMFIAFWFAVWQSYGYGILFFTLAGLNVFFLVYRFLLSAKRFHDAGYSTWYLILCILLSFFIVGIGMWFLVVIKDSAEDNAWGISAEREKFEKSRGYYAD
;
A
#
# COMPACT_ATOMS: atom_id res chain seq x y z
N MET A 1 -4.23 11.25 -6.36
CA MET A 1 -4.10 9.83 -6.02
C MET A 1 -4.29 9.64 -4.51
N LYS A 2 -5.21 8.76 -4.10
CA LYS A 2 -5.57 8.58 -2.66
C LYS A 2 -4.38 8.16 -1.78
N VAL A 3 -3.42 7.44 -2.31
CA VAL A 3 -2.23 7.00 -1.54
C VAL A 3 -1.38 8.17 -1.10
N LEU A 4 -1.21 9.17 -1.96
CA LEU A 4 -0.40 10.37 -1.68
C LEU A 4 -1.14 11.44 -0.88
N ASN A 5 -2.45 11.38 -0.83
CA ASN A 5 -3.24 12.37 -0.11
C ASN A 5 -3.23 12.07 1.38
N TRP A 6 -2.53 12.90 2.17
CA TRP A 6 -2.43 12.76 3.62
C TRP A 6 -3.77 12.88 4.35
N ASN A 7 -4.75 13.53 3.76
CA ASN A 7 -6.10 13.64 4.32
C ASN A 7 -6.90 12.36 4.18
N VAL A 8 -6.56 11.50 3.20
CA VAL A 8 -7.20 10.21 3.01
C VAL A 8 -6.49 9.17 3.85
N LYS A 9 -7.11 8.75 4.95
CA LYS A 9 -6.56 7.77 5.90
C LYS A 9 -7.09 6.36 5.70
N ARG A 10 -8.13 6.19 4.88
CA ARG A 10 -8.80 4.92 4.62
C ARG A 10 -9.01 4.75 3.12
N ILE A 11 -8.86 3.53 2.63
CA ILE A 11 -9.16 3.15 1.24
C ILE A 11 -9.94 1.84 1.20
N ASP A 12 -10.83 1.72 0.23
CA ASP A 12 -11.61 0.52 0.03
C ASP A 12 -10.79 -0.65 -0.56
N ARG A 13 -11.32 -1.84 -0.44
CA ARG A 13 -10.67 -3.08 -0.87
C ARG A 13 -10.36 -3.11 -2.36
N GLN A 14 -11.29 -2.66 -3.20
CA GLN A 14 -11.11 -2.66 -4.65
C GLN A 14 -9.97 -1.72 -5.07
N TYR A 15 -9.96 -0.49 -4.54
CA TYR A 15 -8.88 0.46 -4.82
C TYR A 15 -7.52 -0.08 -4.35
N PHE A 16 -7.48 -0.69 -3.15
CA PHE A 16 -6.26 -1.28 -2.62
C PHE A 16 -5.68 -2.31 -3.58
N TRP A 17 -6.47 -3.29 -4.04
CA TRP A 17 -5.96 -4.35 -4.90
C TRP A 17 -5.51 -3.83 -6.26
N ILE A 18 -6.24 -2.91 -6.87
CA ILE A 18 -5.84 -2.31 -8.14
C ILE A 18 -4.50 -1.58 -7.99
N ALA A 19 -4.37 -0.74 -6.97
CA ALA A 19 -3.15 0.01 -6.71
C ALA A 19 -1.98 -0.90 -6.32
N TRP A 20 -2.23 -1.91 -5.47
CA TRP A 20 -1.20 -2.87 -5.03
C TRP A 20 -0.62 -3.67 -6.18
N ILE A 21 -1.48 -4.25 -7.03
CA ILE A 21 -1.04 -5.05 -8.18
C ILE A 21 -0.29 -4.16 -9.18
N THR A 22 -0.80 -2.96 -9.45
CA THR A 22 -0.13 -1.99 -10.35
C THR A 22 1.26 -1.64 -9.84
N LEU A 23 1.39 -1.29 -8.56
CA LEU A 23 2.69 -0.99 -7.93
C LEU A 23 3.62 -2.20 -7.96
N MET A 24 3.11 -3.39 -7.71
CA MET A 24 3.90 -4.61 -7.73
C MET A 24 4.48 -4.90 -9.13
N ILE A 25 3.68 -4.74 -10.18
CA ILE A 25 4.15 -4.92 -11.56
C ILE A 25 5.23 -3.89 -11.89
N LEU A 26 4.98 -2.60 -11.62
CA LEU A 26 5.94 -1.53 -11.87
C LEU A 26 7.24 -1.74 -11.09
N GLU A 27 7.15 -2.13 -9.81
CA GLU A 27 8.31 -2.42 -8.97
C GLU A 27 9.15 -3.56 -9.54
N HIS A 28 8.55 -4.65 -9.99
CA HIS A 28 9.29 -5.79 -10.55
C HIS A 28 9.95 -5.43 -11.88
N MET A 29 9.28 -4.66 -12.74
CA MET A 29 9.89 -4.13 -13.96
C MET A 29 11.09 -3.24 -13.64
N PHE A 30 10.97 -2.41 -12.60
CA PHE A 30 12.02 -1.51 -12.16
C PHE A 30 13.20 -2.27 -11.55
N ILE A 31 12.95 -3.30 -10.74
CA ILE A 31 13.98 -4.18 -10.17
C ILE A 31 14.73 -4.92 -11.28
N ALA A 32 14.04 -5.42 -12.30
CA ALA A 32 14.67 -6.07 -13.44
C ALA A 32 15.60 -5.11 -14.20
N PHE A 33 15.18 -3.86 -14.40
CA PHE A 33 16.01 -2.82 -14.99
C PHE A 33 17.22 -2.49 -14.11
N TRP A 34 17.04 -2.35 -12.82
CA TRP A 34 18.12 -2.12 -11.86
C TRP A 34 19.14 -3.24 -11.87
N PHE A 35 18.69 -4.50 -11.91
CA PHE A 35 19.55 -5.66 -12.02
C PHE A 35 20.38 -5.64 -13.32
N ALA A 36 19.76 -5.29 -14.46
CA ALA A 36 20.45 -5.15 -15.74
C ALA A 36 21.54 -4.06 -15.70
N VAL A 37 21.25 -2.93 -15.06
CA VAL A 37 22.23 -1.85 -14.86
C VAL A 37 23.41 -2.33 -14.00
N TRP A 38 23.13 -3.04 -12.91
CA TRP A 38 24.17 -3.61 -12.07
C TRP A 38 25.09 -4.58 -12.83
N GLN A 39 24.50 -5.46 -13.64
CA GLN A 39 25.25 -6.42 -14.46
C GLN A 39 26.15 -5.73 -15.50
N SER A 40 25.70 -4.61 -16.06
CA SER A 40 26.39 -3.90 -17.15
C SER A 40 27.42 -2.90 -16.66
N TYR A 41 27.15 -2.21 -15.56
CA TYR A 41 27.93 -1.07 -15.08
C TYR A 41 28.46 -1.22 -13.64
N GLY A 42 28.06 -2.29 -12.94
CA GLY A 42 28.48 -2.54 -11.56
C GLY A 42 27.93 -1.52 -10.56
N TYR A 43 28.65 -1.33 -9.47
CA TYR A 43 28.30 -0.41 -8.40
C TYR A 43 28.77 1.01 -8.76
N GLY A 44 27.85 1.86 -9.14
CA GLY A 44 28.13 3.25 -9.44
C GLY A 44 26.98 4.15 -9.00
N ILE A 45 27.07 5.44 -9.36
CA ILE A 45 26.03 6.42 -8.99
C ILE A 45 24.65 6.01 -9.51
N LEU A 46 24.58 5.45 -10.71
CA LEU A 46 23.33 4.98 -11.30
C LEU A 46 22.72 3.82 -10.47
N PHE A 47 23.57 2.87 -10.04
CA PHE A 47 23.12 1.79 -9.16
C PHE A 47 22.49 2.31 -7.86
N PHE A 48 23.17 3.23 -7.17
CA PHE A 48 22.66 3.79 -5.90
C PHE A 48 21.46 4.68 -6.09
N THR A 49 21.37 5.43 -7.19
CA THR A 49 20.20 6.24 -7.53
C THR A 49 18.96 5.35 -7.74
N LEU A 50 19.11 4.28 -8.51
CA LEU A 50 18.03 3.33 -8.74
C LEU A 50 17.65 2.57 -7.47
N ALA A 51 18.63 2.23 -6.62
CA ALA A 51 18.34 1.65 -5.30
C ALA A 51 17.48 2.60 -4.45
N GLY A 52 17.82 3.88 -4.42
CA GLY A 52 17.00 4.90 -3.74
C GLY A 52 15.57 4.99 -4.26
N LEU A 53 15.38 4.91 -5.59
CA LEU A 53 14.04 4.89 -6.19
C LEU A 53 13.24 3.64 -5.81
N ASN A 54 13.89 2.48 -5.61
CA ASN A 54 13.20 1.28 -5.11
C ASN A 54 12.60 1.51 -3.71
N VAL A 55 13.25 2.30 -2.87
CA VAL A 55 12.72 2.65 -1.54
C VAL A 55 11.37 3.38 -1.65
N PHE A 56 11.15 4.19 -2.68
CA PHE A 56 9.86 4.82 -2.92
C PHE A 56 8.74 3.81 -3.09
N PHE A 57 8.96 2.76 -3.86
CA PHE A 57 7.96 1.70 -4.04
C PHE A 57 7.61 1.04 -2.71
N LEU A 58 8.61 0.78 -1.87
CA LEU A 58 8.39 0.19 -0.53
C LEU A 58 7.57 1.13 0.36
N VAL A 59 7.89 2.43 0.36
CA VAL A 59 7.14 3.43 1.14
C VAL A 59 5.70 3.53 0.65
N TYR A 60 5.47 3.56 -0.66
CA TYR A 60 4.12 3.60 -1.22
C TYR A 60 3.29 2.37 -0.83
N ARG A 61 3.89 1.19 -0.91
CA ARG A 61 3.22 -0.05 -0.53
C ARG A 61 2.91 -0.08 0.96
N PHE A 62 3.81 0.42 1.79
CA PHE A 62 3.55 0.57 3.22
C PHE A 62 2.37 1.52 3.50
N LEU A 63 2.37 2.71 2.88
CA LEU A 63 1.29 3.69 3.04
C LEU A 63 -0.06 3.13 2.56
N LEU A 64 -0.05 2.44 1.43
CA LEU A 64 -1.25 1.81 0.88
C LEU A 64 -1.80 0.75 1.83
N SER A 65 -0.93 -0.10 2.39
CA SER A 65 -1.31 -1.11 3.38
C SER A 65 -1.82 -0.47 4.67
N ALA A 66 -1.18 0.60 5.16
CA ALA A 66 -1.61 1.30 6.36
C ALA A 66 -3.03 1.88 6.19
N LYS A 67 -3.31 2.50 5.05
CA LYS A 67 -4.66 3.03 4.75
C LYS A 67 -5.71 1.92 4.66
N ARG A 68 -5.33 0.77 4.10
CA ARG A 68 -6.22 -0.39 4.05
C ARG A 68 -6.46 -0.99 5.45
N PHE A 69 -5.42 -1.07 6.27
CA PHE A 69 -5.54 -1.52 7.66
C PHE A 69 -6.46 -0.61 8.46
N HIS A 70 -6.34 0.71 8.31
CA HIS A 70 -7.24 1.67 8.95
C HIS A 70 -8.70 1.46 8.52
N ASP A 71 -8.93 1.18 7.24
CA ASP A 71 -10.28 0.90 6.75
C ASP A 71 -10.85 -0.41 7.31
N ALA A 72 -10.02 -1.41 7.50
CA ALA A 72 -10.40 -2.66 8.15
C ALA A 72 -10.50 -2.57 9.69
N GLY A 73 -10.20 -1.42 10.29
CA GLY A 73 -10.28 -1.17 11.74
C GLY A 73 -9.01 -1.49 12.52
N TYR A 74 -7.88 -1.67 11.86
CA TYR A 74 -6.59 -1.96 12.50
C TYR A 74 -5.64 -0.76 12.45
N SER A 75 -4.77 -0.64 13.46
CA SER A 75 -3.76 0.41 13.52
C SER A 75 -2.54 0.09 12.65
N THR A 76 -1.75 1.12 12.36
CA THR A 76 -0.45 0.97 11.68
C THR A 76 0.52 0.08 12.47
N TRP A 77 0.44 0.06 13.80
CA TRP A 77 1.25 -0.82 14.64
C TRP A 77 1.00 -2.30 14.36
N TYR A 78 -0.24 -2.67 14.06
CA TYR A 78 -0.56 -4.04 13.65
C TYR A 78 0.09 -4.39 12.31
N LEU A 79 0.15 -3.45 11.37
CA LEU A 79 0.88 -3.62 10.12
C LEU A 79 2.39 -3.83 10.36
N ILE A 80 3.00 -3.04 11.25
CA ILE A 80 4.40 -3.20 11.62
C ILE A 80 4.64 -4.60 12.21
N LEU A 81 3.75 -5.07 13.07
CA LEU A 81 3.81 -6.43 13.59
C LEU A 81 3.74 -7.49 12.48
N CYS A 82 2.86 -7.32 11.50
CA CYS A 82 2.77 -8.20 10.34
C CYS A 82 4.08 -8.26 9.55
N ILE A 83 4.73 -7.11 9.35
CA ILE A 83 6.02 -7.02 8.65
C ILE A 83 7.12 -7.75 9.44
N LEU A 84 7.20 -7.53 10.74
CA LEU A 84 8.18 -8.22 11.59
C LEU A 84 7.98 -9.74 11.60
N LEU A 85 6.74 -10.20 11.66
CA LEU A 85 6.40 -11.62 11.63
C LEU A 85 6.46 -12.25 10.23
N SER A 86 6.65 -11.45 9.18
CA SER A 86 6.73 -11.95 7.80
C SER A 86 7.94 -12.88 7.57
N PHE A 87 8.98 -12.76 8.39
CA PHE A 87 10.09 -13.71 8.40
C PHE A 87 9.64 -15.15 8.67
N PHE A 88 8.54 -15.34 9.37
CA PHE A 88 7.97 -16.66 9.72
C PHE A 88 6.76 -17.03 8.83
N ILE A 89 6.53 -16.32 7.73
CA ILE A 89 5.36 -16.51 6.86
C ILE A 89 4.02 -16.12 7.54
N VAL A 90 3.91 -16.28 8.85
CA VAL A 90 2.72 -15.95 9.64
C VAL A 90 2.31 -14.48 9.43
N GLY A 91 3.27 -13.56 9.39
CA GLY A 91 3.01 -12.14 9.19
C GLY A 91 2.39 -11.84 7.81
N ILE A 92 2.78 -12.57 6.78
CA ILE A 92 2.18 -12.45 5.43
C ILE A 92 0.72 -12.90 5.46
N GLY A 93 0.43 -14.01 6.13
CA GLY A 93 -0.94 -14.50 6.31
C GLY A 93 -1.81 -13.52 7.10
N MET A 94 -1.30 -12.97 8.18
CA MET A 94 -1.98 -11.93 8.98
C MET A 94 -2.28 -10.68 8.13
N TRP A 95 -1.30 -10.21 7.38
CA TRP A 95 -1.47 -9.08 6.47
C TRP A 95 -2.58 -9.36 5.45
N PHE A 96 -2.55 -10.53 4.81
CA PHE A 96 -3.54 -10.92 3.82
C PHE A 96 -4.97 -10.96 4.40
N LEU A 97 -5.14 -11.53 5.58
CA LEU A 97 -6.44 -11.59 6.26
C LEU A 97 -7.02 -10.20 6.55
N VAL A 98 -6.18 -9.25 6.95
CA VAL A 98 -6.63 -7.87 7.18
C VAL A 98 -7.01 -7.18 5.87
N VAL A 99 -6.20 -7.37 4.82
CA VAL A 99 -6.41 -6.71 3.53
C VAL A 99 -7.72 -7.14 2.86
N ILE A 100 -8.11 -8.40 2.99
CA ILE A 100 -9.36 -8.92 2.39
C ILE A 100 -10.61 -8.61 3.24
N LYS A 101 -10.42 -8.17 4.48
CA LYS A 101 -11.53 -7.86 5.39
C LYS A 101 -12.38 -6.72 4.84
N ASP A 102 -13.67 -6.75 5.12
CA ASP A 102 -14.58 -5.66 4.80
C ASP A 102 -14.21 -4.38 5.55
N SER A 103 -14.64 -3.23 5.03
CA SER A 103 -14.47 -1.95 5.71
C SER A 103 -15.13 -1.99 7.08
N ALA A 104 -14.39 -1.55 8.10
CA ALA A 104 -14.96 -1.33 9.43
C ALA A 104 -15.91 -0.13 9.42
N GLU A 105 -16.75 -0.04 10.44
CA GLU A 105 -17.56 1.14 10.70
C GLU A 105 -16.70 2.40 10.82
N ASP A 106 -17.34 3.57 10.87
CA ASP A 106 -16.64 4.83 11.09
C ASP A 106 -15.78 4.76 12.36
N ASN A 107 -14.55 5.21 12.28
CA ASN A 107 -13.58 5.10 13.37
C ASN A 107 -12.68 6.35 13.46
N ALA A 108 -11.65 6.31 14.29
CA ALA A 108 -10.71 7.42 14.51
C ALA A 108 -10.02 7.92 13.23
N TRP A 109 -9.96 7.12 12.16
CA TRP A 109 -9.34 7.51 10.87
C TRP A 109 -10.34 8.06 9.85
N GLY A 110 -11.62 8.11 10.18
CA GLY A 110 -12.68 8.69 9.37
C GLY A 110 -13.84 7.76 9.09
N ILE A 111 -14.67 8.15 8.12
CA ILE A 111 -15.81 7.36 7.67
C ILE A 111 -15.36 6.12 6.91
N SER A 112 -16.20 5.08 6.91
CA SER A 112 -15.94 3.86 6.16
C SER A 112 -15.69 4.16 4.68
N ALA A 113 -14.63 3.61 4.09
CA ALA A 113 -14.31 3.81 2.68
C ALA A 113 -15.42 3.29 1.75
N GLU A 114 -16.07 2.21 2.11
CA GLU A 114 -17.23 1.67 1.36
C GLU A 114 -18.44 2.60 1.44
N ARG A 115 -18.71 3.15 2.61
CA ARG A 115 -19.76 4.16 2.80
C ARG A 115 -19.48 5.43 2.00
N GLU A 116 -18.26 5.96 2.07
CA GLU A 116 -17.85 7.12 1.29
C GLU A 116 -18.05 6.91 -0.21
N LYS A 117 -17.64 5.75 -0.72
CA LYS A 117 -17.83 5.37 -2.12
C LYS A 117 -19.30 5.32 -2.51
N PHE A 118 -20.15 4.76 -1.66
CA PHE A 118 -21.60 4.69 -1.88
C PHE A 118 -22.23 6.08 -1.88
N GLU A 119 -21.89 6.94 -0.93
CA GLU A 119 -22.40 8.30 -0.83
C GLU A 119 -21.96 9.17 -2.01
N LYS A 120 -20.70 9.04 -2.47
CA LYS A 120 -20.22 9.70 -3.69
C LYS A 120 -20.98 9.28 -4.93
N SER A 121 -21.31 8.00 -5.07
CA SER A 121 -22.10 7.51 -6.21
C SER A 121 -23.51 8.10 -6.25
N ARG A 122 -24.01 8.56 -5.12
CA ARG A 122 -25.31 9.24 -4.98
C ARG A 122 -25.23 10.78 -5.05
N GLY A 123 -24.04 11.34 -5.24
CA GLY A 123 -23.82 12.78 -5.33
C GLY A 123 -23.85 13.53 -3.99
N TYR A 124 -23.73 12.83 -2.86
CA TYR A 124 -23.70 13.47 -1.54
C TYR A 124 -22.39 14.21 -1.26
N TYR A 125 -21.29 13.81 -1.92
CA TYR A 125 -20.00 14.48 -1.81
C TYR A 125 -19.53 14.93 -3.20
N ALA A 126 -19.11 16.18 -3.30
CA ALA A 126 -18.36 16.66 -4.45
C ALA A 126 -16.92 16.11 -4.40
N ASP A 127 -16.40 15.75 -5.52
CA ASP A 127 -14.98 15.33 -5.65
C ASP A 127 -14.03 16.52 -5.47
#